data_e74471481409525c2de439ce551081a0
#
_entry.id   e74471481409525c2de439ce551081a0
#
_cell.length_a   1.000
_cell.length_b   1.000
_cell.length_c   1.000
_cell.angle_alpha   90.00
_cell.angle_beta   90.00
_cell.angle_gamma   90.00
#
_symmetry.space_group_name_H-M   'P 1'
#
loop_
_entity.id
_entity.type
_entity.pdbx_description
1 polymer ?
#
loop_
_entity_poly.entity_id
_entity_poly.type
_entity_poly.pdbx_seq_one_letter_code
_entity_poly.pdbx_strand_id
1 'polypeptide(L)'
;PLGDVHGRVVGQLRSVHARGVEGCRTMYGARGFVCHHNTDIWGDCAPQDRVVPATLWPMGGAWLCLHIIEHYRYSQDEDFIEGYFDILRDAVLFFMDTMVKDAQGYWITGPSVSPENTYRTENGETGSLCMGPTMDAQILRQLFAGYLMICKDLSANDELARQVHEHLEH
;
A
#
# COMPACT_ATOMS: atom_id res chain seq x y z
N PRO A 1 18.29 -18.80 -8.03
CA PRO A 1 18.94 -17.67 -8.70
C PRO A 1 18.06 -16.43 -8.79
N LEU A 2 16.77 -16.56 -9.15
CA LEU A 2 15.85 -15.39 -9.16
C LEU A 2 15.43 -14.99 -7.73
N GLY A 3 15.38 -15.92 -6.80
CA GLY A 3 15.09 -15.66 -5.39
C GLY A 3 16.07 -14.67 -4.74
N ASP A 4 17.36 -14.76 -5.06
CA ASP A 4 18.38 -13.87 -4.51
C ASP A 4 18.20 -12.40 -4.98
N VAL A 5 17.78 -12.21 -6.24
CA VAL A 5 17.49 -10.88 -6.77
C VAL A 5 16.23 -10.32 -6.12
N HIS A 6 15.19 -11.15 -6.02
CA HIS A 6 13.93 -10.77 -5.36
C HIS A 6 14.13 -10.45 -3.87
N GLY A 7 14.96 -11.24 -3.18
CA GLY A 7 15.32 -10.99 -1.78
C GLY A 7 15.95 -9.62 -1.53
N ARG A 8 16.68 -9.05 -2.50
CA ARG A 8 17.23 -7.69 -2.39
C ARG A 8 16.15 -6.61 -2.46
N VAL A 9 15.16 -6.76 -3.35
CA VAL A 9 14.02 -5.84 -3.45
C VAL A 9 13.23 -5.84 -2.15
N VAL A 10 12.94 -7.04 -1.63
CA VAL A 10 12.20 -7.18 -0.35
C VAL A 10 13.06 -6.69 0.83
N GLY A 11 14.38 -6.87 0.78
CA GLY A 11 15.30 -6.34 1.80
C GLY A 11 15.29 -4.81 1.88
N GLN A 12 15.13 -4.10 0.75
CA GLN A 12 15.01 -2.64 0.73
C GLN A 12 13.72 -2.17 1.43
N LEU A 13 12.66 -2.97 1.41
CA LEU A 13 11.41 -2.66 2.08
C LEU A 13 11.55 -2.37 3.57
N ARG A 14 12.52 -2.97 4.25
CA ARG A 14 12.78 -2.68 5.67
C ARG A 14 13.21 -1.23 5.89
N SER A 15 14.05 -0.69 4.99
CA SER A 15 14.47 0.72 5.06
C SER A 15 13.32 1.67 4.74
N VAL A 16 12.55 1.35 3.72
CA VAL A 16 11.34 2.09 3.31
C VAL A 16 10.30 2.07 4.43
N HIS A 17 10.05 0.91 5.05
CA HIS A 17 9.11 0.76 6.16
C HIS A 17 9.47 1.65 7.35
N ALA A 18 10.73 1.60 7.80
CA ALA A 18 11.18 2.40 8.95
C ALA A 18 10.97 3.91 8.75
N ARG A 19 11.20 4.42 7.54
CA ARG A 19 10.95 5.83 7.17
C ARG A 19 9.46 6.11 6.97
N GLY A 20 8.77 5.18 6.34
CA GLY A 20 7.35 5.31 6.03
C GLY A 20 6.44 5.35 7.26
N VAL A 21 6.82 4.72 8.36
CA VAL A 21 6.10 4.81 9.66
C VAL A 21 6.09 6.26 10.17
N GLU A 22 7.23 6.93 10.13
CA GLU A 22 7.31 8.35 10.55
C GLU A 22 6.52 9.25 9.61
N GLY A 23 6.63 9.04 8.29
CA GLY A 23 5.85 9.76 7.28
C GLY A 23 4.35 9.57 7.45
N CYS A 24 3.91 8.34 7.70
CA CYS A 24 2.52 8.00 7.96
C CYS A 24 1.95 8.79 9.16
N ARG A 25 2.67 8.77 10.27
CA ARG A 25 2.28 9.46 11.48
C ARG A 25 2.23 10.99 11.31
N THR A 26 3.25 11.57 10.67
CA THR A 26 3.40 13.04 10.59
C THR A 26 2.55 13.68 9.50
N MET A 27 2.38 13.01 8.35
CA MET A 27 1.64 13.57 7.22
C MET A 27 0.15 13.23 7.25
N TYR A 28 -0.20 12.03 7.75
CA TYR A 28 -1.57 11.52 7.71
C TYR A 28 -2.22 11.37 9.09
N GLY A 29 -1.44 11.40 10.17
CA GLY A 29 -1.95 11.10 11.50
C GLY A 29 -2.47 9.66 11.64
N ALA A 30 -2.03 8.76 10.77
CA ALA A 30 -2.47 7.38 10.66
C ALA A 30 -1.45 6.40 11.25
N ARG A 31 -1.91 5.18 11.52
CA ARG A 31 -1.05 4.04 11.91
C ARG A 31 -0.45 3.38 10.67
N GLY A 32 0.53 2.51 10.89
CA GLY A 32 1.16 1.75 9.82
C GLY A 32 2.26 2.51 9.10
N PHE A 33 2.46 2.27 7.81
CA PHE A 33 3.44 2.98 7.00
C PHE A 33 2.93 3.37 5.63
N VAL A 34 3.46 4.47 5.09
CA VAL A 34 3.20 4.94 3.74
C VAL A 34 4.51 5.14 2.98
N CYS A 35 4.53 4.78 1.72
CA CYS A 35 5.55 5.19 0.77
C CYS A 35 4.82 5.74 -0.45
N HIS A 36 5.23 6.92 -0.90
CA HIS A 36 4.66 7.54 -2.08
C HIS A 36 5.28 6.94 -3.36
N HIS A 37 5.08 7.61 -4.47
CA HIS A 37 5.41 7.16 -5.82
C HIS A 37 6.84 6.60 -5.97
N ASN A 38 7.84 7.22 -5.37
CA ASN A 38 9.23 6.80 -5.49
C ASN A 38 9.98 6.87 -4.14
N THR A 39 11.11 6.24 -4.11
CA THR A 39 12.04 6.21 -2.98
C THR A 39 13.46 6.35 -3.49
N ASP A 40 14.39 6.59 -2.60
CA ASP A 40 15.83 6.70 -2.87
C ASP A 40 16.65 5.63 -2.13
N ILE A 41 17.96 5.74 -2.21
CA ILE A 41 18.89 4.81 -1.54
C ILE A 41 18.83 4.89 0.00
N TRP A 42 18.26 5.95 0.55
CA TRP A 42 18.06 6.13 2.00
C TRP A 42 16.67 5.71 2.47
N GLY A 43 15.78 5.28 1.53
CA GLY A 43 14.43 4.82 1.82
C GLY A 43 13.45 5.96 2.11
N ASP A 44 13.66 7.15 1.54
CA ASP A 44 12.72 8.26 1.70
C ASP A 44 11.35 7.90 1.11
N CYS A 45 10.29 8.23 1.82
CA CYS A 45 8.92 7.84 1.52
C CYS A 45 8.00 9.03 1.27
N ALA A 46 8.49 10.26 1.45
CA ALA A 46 7.70 11.48 1.23
C ALA A 46 7.47 11.73 -0.26
N PRO A 47 6.48 12.57 -0.63
CA PRO A 47 6.36 13.08 -1.99
C PRO A 47 7.63 13.85 -2.39
N GLN A 48 8.37 13.36 -3.38
CA GLN A 48 9.75 13.80 -3.63
C GLN A 48 9.91 14.85 -4.73
N ASP A 49 8.87 15.13 -5.50
CA ASP A 49 9.01 16.05 -6.62
C ASP A 49 7.83 17.01 -6.77
N ARG A 50 7.82 17.79 -7.86
CA ARG A 50 6.82 18.85 -8.07
C ARG A 50 5.71 18.45 -9.06
N VAL A 51 5.76 17.22 -9.56
CA VAL A 51 4.80 16.70 -10.55
C VAL A 51 3.67 15.98 -9.83
N VAL A 52 2.62 16.70 -9.49
CA VAL A 52 1.48 16.18 -8.71
C VAL A 52 0.94 14.84 -9.24
N PRO A 53 0.73 14.63 -10.55
CA PRO A 53 0.20 13.35 -11.07
C PRO A 53 1.09 12.13 -10.81
N ALA A 54 2.36 12.33 -10.48
CA ALA A 54 3.26 11.27 -10.08
C ALA A 54 3.41 11.20 -8.55
N THR A 55 3.74 12.33 -7.96
CA THR A 55 4.25 12.46 -6.59
C THR A 55 3.23 12.11 -5.50
N LEU A 56 1.97 12.53 -5.65
CA LEU A 56 0.95 12.37 -4.59
C LEU A 56 0.22 11.03 -4.65
N TRP A 57 0.90 9.97 -5.05
CA TRP A 57 0.38 8.62 -5.07
C TRP A 57 0.84 7.84 -3.82
N PRO A 58 -0.06 7.58 -2.84
CA PRO A 58 0.33 6.97 -1.56
C PRO A 58 0.43 5.45 -1.60
N MET A 59 0.40 4.85 -2.80
CA MET A 59 0.28 3.40 -2.99
C MET A 59 1.62 2.67 -3.10
N GLY A 60 2.76 3.38 -3.14
CA GLY A 60 4.07 2.77 -3.34
C GLY A 60 4.39 1.69 -2.31
N GLY A 61 4.11 1.94 -1.02
CA GLY A 61 4.29 0.96 0.04
C GLY A 61 3.42 -0.29 -0.13
N ALA A 62 2.14 -0.10 -0.47
CA ALA A 62 1.22 -1.19 -0.76
C ALA A 62 1.67 -2.03 -1.96
N TRP A 63 2.07 -1.37 -3.04
CA TRP A 63 2.54 -2.05 -4.25
C TRP A 63 3.80 -2.87 -3.99
N LEU A 64 4.77 -2.32 -3.26
CA LEU A 64 5.97 -3.04 -2.86
C LEU A 64 5.64 -4.27 -1.97
N CYS A 65 4.63 -4.18 -1.11
CA CYS A 65 4.17 -5.31 -0.29
C CYS A 65 3.60 -6.47 -1.12
N LEU A 66 3.10 -6.23 -2.34
CA LEU A 66 2.68 -7.31 -3.23
C LEU A 66 3.83 -8.28 -3.56
N HIS A 67 5.09 -7.80 -3.57
CA HIS A 67 6.26 -8.65 -3.75
C HIS A 67 6.51 -9.60 -2.57
N ILE A 68 6.17 -9.20 -1.34
CA ILE A 68 6.21 -10.09 -0.17
C ILE A 68 5.19 -11.22 -0.36
N ILE A 69 3.96 -10.87 -0.71
CA ILE A 69 2.87 -11.81 -0.92
C ILE A 69 3.22 -12.80 -2.03
N GLU A 70 3.74 -12.29 -3.15
CA GLU A 70 4.11 -13.10 -4.30
C GLU A 70 5.28 -14.03 -3.97
N HIS A 71 6.30 -13.55 -3.26
CA HIS A 71 7.40 -14.39 -2.79
C HIS A 71 6.90 -15.56 -1.94
N TYR A 72 6.03 -15.26 -0.96
CA TYR A 72 5.47 -16.30 -0.10
C TYR A 72 4.61 -17.30 -0.88
N ARG A 73 3.79 -16.85 -1.83
CA ARG A 73 2.99 -17.74 -2.68
C ARG A 73 3.82 -18.79 -3.43
N TYR A 74 5.01 -18.40 -3.90
CA TYR A 74 5.89 -19.30 -4.64
C TYR A 74 6.83 -20.13 -3.76
N SER A 75 7.30 -19.59 -2.64
CA SER A 75 8.27 -20.24 -1.78
C SER A 75 7.64 -21.10 -0.69
N GLN A 76 6.48 -20.67 -0.17
CA GLN A 76 5.85 -21.23 1.04
C GLN A 76 6.79 -21.20 2.25
N ASP A 77 7.70 -20.22 2.29
CA ASP A 77 8.71 -20.04 3.33
C ASP A 77 8.10 -19.27 4.50
N GLU A 78 7.80 -20.00 5.59
CA GLU A 78 7.20 -19.45 6.79
C GLU A 78 8.16 -18.51 7.53
N ASP A 79 9.45 -18.85 7.61
CA ASP A 79 10.47 -17.99 8.24
C ASP A 79 10.58 -16.63 7.52
N PHE A 80 10.50 -16.67 6.19
CA PHE A 80 10.48 -15.46 5.38
C PHE A 80 9.26 -14.60 5.71
N ILE A 81 8.07 -15.16 5.68
CA ILE A 81 6.86 -14.36 5.85
C ILE A 81 6.70 -13.86 7.29
N GLU A 82 7.09 -14.62 8.29
CA GLU A 82 7.15 -14.15 9.68
C GLU A 82 8.06 -12.92 9.81
N GLY A 83 9.21 -12.94 9.14
CA GLY A 83 10.16 -11.82 9.13
C GLY A 83 9.67 -10.54 8.44
N TYR A 84 8.61 -10.61 7.62
CA TYR A 84 8.05 -9.47 6.89
C TYR A 84 6.58 -9.18 7.21
N PHE A 85 5.99 -9.93 8.12
CA PHE A 85 4.58 -9.83 8.47
C PHE A 85 4.21 -8.44 9.00
N ASP A 86 5.05 -7.85 9.84
CA ASP A 86 4.82 -6.52 10.40
C ASP A 86 4.77 -5.45 9.32
N ILE A 87 5.63 -5.54 8.30
CA ILE A 87 5.64 -4.60 7.17
C ILE A 87 4.33 -4.70 6.37
N LEU A 88 3.90 -5.93 6.10
CA LEU A 88 2.63 -6.18 5.41
C LEU A 88 1.44 -5.66 6.21
N ARG A 89 1.43 -5.94 7.51
CA ARG A 89 0.39 -5.49 8.44
C ARG A 89 0.31 -3.97 8.51
N ASP A 90 1.44 -3.30 8.58
CA ASP A 90 1.51 -1.83 8.64
C ASP A 90 1.06 -1.17 7.34
N ALA A 91 1.34 -1.79 6.18
CA ALA A 91 0.77 -1.32 4.91
C ALA A 91 -0.76 -1.38 4.92
N VAL A 92 -1.33 -2.48 5.44
CA VAL A 92 -2.78 -2.62 5.59
C VAL A 92 -3.35 -1.58 6.56
N LEU A 93 -2.72 -1.39 7.73
CA LEU A 93 -3.16 -0.42 8.75
C LEU A 93 -3.29 0.99 8.21
N PHE A 94 -2.34 1.43 7.39
CA PHE A 94 -2.39 2.76 6.78
C PHE A 94 -3.68 2.97 5.99
N PHE A 95 -4.05 2.03 5.14
CA PHE A 95 -5.27 2.16 4.33
C PHE A 95 -6.54 1.99 5.16
N MET A 96 -6.52 1.13 6.17
CA MET A 96 -7.66 1.01 7.09
C MET A 96 -7.95 2.31 7.86
N ASP A 97 -6.91 3.12 8.13
CA ASP A 97 -7.06 4.41 8.80
C ASP A 97 -7.37 5.58 7.83
N THR A 98 -7.05 5.46 6.53
CA THR A 98 -7.10 6.58 5.59
C THR A 98 -8.16 6.46 4.51
N MET A 99 -8.68 5.26 4.24
CA MET A 99 -9.79 5.09 3.30
C MET A 99 -11.05 5.79 3.81
N VAL A 100 -11.85 6.29 2.88
CA VAL A 100 -13.13 6.95 3.15
C VAL A 100 -14.25 6.30 2.37
N LYS A 101 -15.49 6.46 2.80
CA LYS A 101 -16.65 6.00 2.03
C LYS A 101 -17.09 7.04 1.02
N ASP A 102 -17.34 6.60 -0.19
CA ASP A 102 -18.00 7.41 -1.22
C ASP A 102 -19.51 7.56 -0.96
N ALA A 103 -20.20 8.28 -1.83
CA ALA A 103 -21.63 8.51 -1.73
C ALA A 103 -22.48 7.23 -1.86
N GLN A 104 -21.93 6.16 -2.42
CA GLN A 104 -22.55 4.84 -2.57
C GLN A 104 -22.23 3.89 -1.40
N GLY A 105 -21.30 4.30 -0.52
CA GLY A 105 -20.88 3.52 0.65
C GLY A 105 -19.68 2.62 0.41
N TYR A 106 -19.03 2.68 -0.76
CA TYR A 106 -17.81 1.93 -1.06
C TYR A 106 -16.58 2.59 -0.43
N TRP A 107 -15.67 1.76 0.06
CA TRP A 107 -14.39 2.23 0.57
C TRP A 107 -13.46 2.60 -0.58
N ILE A 108 -12.97 3.84 -0.58
CA ILE A 108 -12.08 4.39 -1.60
C ILE A 108 -10.90 5.13 -0.97
N THR A 109 -9.81 5.20 -1.72
CA THR A 109 -8.65 6.06 -1.38
C THR A 109 -8.93 7.51 -1.76
N GLY A 110 -8.32 8.45 -1.02
CA GLY A 110 -8.37 9.85 -1.44
C GLY A 110 -7.93 10.85 -0.39
N PRO A 111 -7.29 11.92 -0.84
CA PRO A 111 -6.92 12.19 -2.24
C PRO A 111 -5.81 11.27 -2.74
N SER A 112 -5.88 10.89 -4.02
CA SER A 112 -4.86 10.09 -4.71
C SER A 112 -4.72 10.58 -6.16
N VAL A 113 -3.87 9.93 -6.93
CA VAL A 113 -3.70 10.18 -8.37
C VAL A 113 -3.72 8.86 -9.13
N SER A 114 -4.07 8.91 -10.42
CA SER A 114 -3.82 7.80 -11.34
C SER A 114 -2.50 8.07 -12.06
N PRO A 115 -1.37 7.50 -11.61
CA PRO A 115 -0.06 7.87 -12.15
C PRO A 115 0.09 7.50 -13.63
N GLU A 116 0.60 8.34 -14.46
CA GLU A 116 0.83 9.77 -14.34
C GLU A 116 -0.19 10.53 -15.19
N ASN A 117 -1.47 10.33 -14.92
CA ASN A 117 -2.57 10.82 -15.76
C ASN A 117 -3.09 12.17 -15.28
N THR A 118 -3.64 12.89 -16.23
CA THR A 118 -4.37 14.13 -16.01
C THR A 118 -5.73 14.01 -16.70
N TYR A 119 -6.80 14.32 -15.99
CA TYR A 119 -8.14 14.38 -16.54
C TYR A 119 -8.50 15.79 -16.97
N ARG A 120 -9.51 15.89 -17.82
CA ARG A 120 -10.14 17.15 -18.21
C ARG A 120 -11.61 17.14 -17.85
N THR A 121 -12.07 18.18 -17.18
CA THR A 121 -13.47 18.37 -16.85
C THR A 121 -14.27 18.82 -18.09
N GLU A 122 -15.59 18.74 -18.01
CA GLU A 122 -16.49 19.26 -19.07
C GLU A 122 -16.29 20.75 -19.33
N ASN A 123 -15.88 21.51 -18.30
CA ASN A 123 -15.59 22.95 -18.41
C ASN A 123 -14.19 23.23 -18.98
N GLY A 124 -13.42 22.21 -19.35
CA GLY A 124 -12.08 22.32 -19.94
C GLY A 124 -10.95 22.49 -18.93
N GLU A 125 -11.23 22.50 -17.63
CA GLU A 125 -10.21 22.50 -16.58
C GLU A 125 -9.49 21.16 -16.52
N THR A 126 -8.22 21.17 -16.14
CA THR A 126 -7.41 19.95 -16.00
C THR A 126 -7.05 19.71 -14.53
N GLY A 127 -7.01 18.44 -14.13
CA GLY A 127 -6.63 18.04 -12.78
C GLY A 127 -6.00 16.65 -12.77
N SER A 128 -5.34 16.32 -11.69
CA SER A 128 -4.71 15.00 -11.48
C SER A 128 -5.17 14.33 -10.21
N LEU A 129 -5.53 15.12 -9.18
CA LEU A 129 -6.04 14.59 -7.93
C LEU A 129 -7.45 14.04 -8.13
N CYS A 130 -7.67 12.84 -7.63
CA CYS A 130 -8.97 12.17 -7.70
C CYS A 130 -9.24 11.35 -6.43
N MET A 131 -10.45 10.83 -6.36
CA MET A 131 -10.90 9.91 -5.34
C MET A 131 -11.08 8.53 -5.99
N GLY A 132 -10.60 7.47 -5.33
CA GLY A 132 -10.82 6.10 -5.72
C GLY A 132 -10.34 5.71 -7.13
N PRO A 133 -9.10 6.02 -7.57
CA PRO A 133 -8.64 5.58 -8.87
C PRO A 133 -8.61 4.04 -8.94
N THR A 134 -8.98 3.49 -10.07
CA THR A 134 -9.09 2.04 -10.29
C THR A 134 -7.80 1.28 -9.93
N MET A 135 -6.65 1.87 -10.21
CA MET A 135 -5.35 1.26 -9.89
C MET A 135 -5.19 1.05 -8.39
N ASP A 136 -5.59 2.02 -7.57
CA ASP A 136 -5.53 1.93 -6.11
C ASP A 136 -6.42 0.77 -5.63
N ALA A 137 -7.65 0.72 -6.09
CA ALA A 137 -8.59 -0.34 -5.73
C ALA A 137 -8.06 -1.74 -6.10
N GLN A 138 -7.39 -1.88 -7.26
CA GLN A 138 -6.78 -3.15 -7.68
C GLN A 138 -5.61 -3.55 -6.78
N ILE A 139 -4.73 -2.62 -6.42
CA ILE A 139 -3.58 -2.87 -5.54
C ILE A 139 -4.08 -3.24 -4.14
N LEU A 140 -5.03 -2.48 -3.59
CA LEU A 140 -5.56 -2.73 -2.25
C LEU A 140 -6.30 -4.06 -2.17
N ARG A 141 -7.07 -4.42 -3.20
CA ARG A 141 -7.71 -5.73 -3.25
C ARG A 141 -6.70 -6.88 -3.18
N GLN A 142 -5.56 -6.76 -3.88
CA GLN A 142 -4.49 -7.76 -3.83
C GLN A 142 -3.78 -7.76 -2.47
N LEU A 143 -3.48 -6.58 -1.91
CA LEU A 143 -2.86 -6.44 -0.61
C LEU A 143 -3.72 -7.07 0.49
N PHE A 144 -5.00 -6.72 0.56
CA PHE A 144 -5.93 -7.20 1.57
C PHE A 144 -6.18 -8.71 1.44
N ALA A 145 -6.41 -9.20 0.23
CA ALA A 145 -6.59 -10.64 0.00
C ALA A 145 -5.32 -11.44 0.34
N GLY A 146 -4.14 -10.92 0.00
CA GLY A 146 -2.86 -11.52 0.36
C GLY A 146 -2.61 -11.52 1.86
N TYR A 147 -2.91 -10.43 2.54
CA TYR A 147 -2.83 -10.34 4.00
C TYR A 147 -3.73 -11.36 4.70
N LEU A 148 -5.00 -11.48 4.28
CA LEU A 148 -5.93 -12.46 4.85
C LEU A 148 -5.47 -13.91 4.61
N MET A 149 -4.93 -14.20 3.43
CA MET A 149 -4.36 -15.51 3.12
C MET A 149 -3.22 -15.84 4.09
N ILE A 150 -2.27 -14.92 4.26
CA ILE A 150 -1.11 -15.11 5.15
C ILE A 150 -1.54 -15.24 6.62
N CYS A 151 -2.47 -14.41 7.09
CA CYS A 151 -3.04 -14.55 8.44
C CYS A 151 -3.64 -15.94 8.69
N LYS A 152 -4.32 -16.49 7.69
CA LYS A 152 -4.89 -17.83 7.75
C LYS A 152 -3.81 -18.91 7.83
N ASP A 153 -2.80 -18.82 6.96
CA ASP A 153 -1.71 -19.81 6.89
C ASP A 153 -0.88 -19.82 8.18
N LEU A 154 -0.56 -18.65 8.72
CA LEU A 154 0.14 -18.50 9.99
C LEU A 154 -0.76 -18.73 11.23
N SER A 155 -2.03 -19.01 11.05
CA SER A 155 -3.01 -19.08 12.16
C SER A 155 -2.99 -17.83 13.05
N ALA A 156 -2.67 -16.68 12.49
CA ALA A 156 -2.60 -15.40 13.18
C ALA A 156 -4.02 -14.92 13.55
N ASN A 157 -4.32 -14.90 14.85
CA ASN A 157 -5.57 -14.32 15.35
C ASN A 157 -5.44 -12.80 15.44
N ASP A 158 -5.55 -12.12 14.29
CA ASP A 158 -5.39 -10.68 14.19
C ASP A 158 -6.76 -9.99 13.99
N GLU A 159 -7.11 -9.10 14.92
CA GLU A 159 -8.33 -8.28 14.85
C GLU A 159 -8.38 -7.44 13.57
N LEU A 160 -7.22 -7.00 13.06
CA LEU A 160 -7.13 -6.29 11.79
C LEU A 160 -7.63 -7.15 10.61
N ALA A 161 -7.36 -8.47 10.64
CA ALA A 161 -7.82 -9.38 9.59
C ALA A 161 -9.36 -9.42 9.51
N ARG A 162 -10.07 -9.37 10.65
CA ARG A 162 -11.52 -9.30 10.69
C ARG A 162 -12.03 -8.00 10.04
N GLN A 163 -11.42 -6.86 10.38
CA GLN A 163 -11.78 -5.56 9.81
C GLN A 163 -11.52 -5.50 8.30
N VAL A 164 -10.40 -6.05 7.84
CA VAL A 164 -10.07 -6.15 6.41
C VAL A 164 -11.09 -7.01 5.65
N HIS A 165 -11.53 -8.11 6.24
CA HIS A 165 -12.56 -8.96 5.63
C HIS A 165 -13.87 -8.18 5.42
N GLU A 166 -14.31 -7.45 6.43
CA GLU A 166 -15.50 -6.61 6.34
C GLU A 166 -15.37 -5.52 5.25
N HIS A 167 -14.17 -4.96 5.03
CA HIS A 167 -13.92 -3.97 3.97
C HIS A 167 -13.96 -4.56 2.56
N LEU A 168 -13.60 -5.83 2.40
CA LEU A 168 -13.62 -6.49 1.08
C LEU A 168 -15.01 -6.93 0.64
N GLU A 169 -15.97 -7.02 1.57
CA GLU A 169 -17.35 -7.38 1.28
C GLU A 169 -18.21 -6.18 0.80
N HIS A 170 -17.69 -4.96 0.95
CA HIS A 170 -18.32 -3.69 0.60
C HIS A 170 -17.48 -2.86 -0.37
#